data_b5d842e15c3bddb5dacfc05dd414d567
#
_entry.id   b5d842e15c3bddb5dacfc05dd414d567
#
_cell.length_a   1.000
_cell.length_b   1.000
_cell.length_c   1.000
_cell.angle_alpha   90.00
_cell.angle_beta   90.00
_cell.angle_gamma   90.00
#
_symmetry.space_group_name_H-M   'P 1'
#
loop_
_entity.id
_entity.type
_entity.pdbx_description
1 polymer ?
#
loop_
_entity_poly.entity_id
_entity_poly.type
_entity_poly.pdbx_seq_one_letter_code
_entity_poly.pdbx_strand_id
1 'polypeptide(L)'
;VLAGITREFDDKCMDVFLALDLPRAHYILGKLSGFMLAALLTAIIVSLPLWWMAEPGAALQWTLALALELAVVAAFALFCAAAFAQFAPAAVLTLAFYGLARGLAGLQLMSAHPVSGAGSWQQEISRALVDALAWVMPALHRWPHTAWLAGEAPAWMAFAMDALQGLVYVALIATAAMIDFHRREF
;
A
#
# COMPACT_ATOMS: atom_id res chain seq x y z
N VAL A 1 2.80 -10.59 6.51
CA VAL A 1 3.19 -10.73 5.10
C VAL A 1 4.66 -11.09 4.99
N LEU A 2 5.57 -10.17 5.31
CA LEU A 2 7.02 -10.34 5.13
C LEU A 2 7.57 -11.60 5.82
N ALA A 3 7.29 -11.79 7.12
CA ALA A 3 7.79 -12.93 7.88
C ALA A 3 7.29 -14.30 7.35
N GLY A 4 6.09 -14.35 6.78
CA GLY A 4 5.58 -15.59 6.19
C GLY A 4 6.29 -15.95 4.88
N ILE A 5 6.58 -14.94 4.05
CA ILE A 5 7.21 -15.15 2.74
C ILE A 5 8.70 -15.49 2.91
N THR A 6 9.44 -14.76 3.74
CA THR A 6 10.87 -15.04 3.96
C THR A 6 11.11 -16.41 4.59
N ARG A 7 10.22 -16.84 5.49
CA ARG A 7 10.30 -18.17 6.08
C ARG A 7 10.11 -19.28 5.04
N GLU A 8 9.25 -19.09 4.05
CA GLU A 8 9.07 -20.04 2.96
C GLU A 8 10.27 -20.09 2.01
N PHE A 9 11.00 -18.97 1.84
CA PHE A 9 12.27 -18.97 1.11
C PHE A 9 13.36 -19.72 1.89
N ASP A 10 13.42 -19.54 3.21
CA ASP A 10 14.41 -20.20 4.07
C ASP A 10 14.15 -21.70 4.21
N ASP A 11 12.89 -22.14 4.30
CA ASP A 11 12.48 -23.54 4.50
C ASP A 11 12.54 -24.39 3.20
N LYS A 12 13.08 -23.87 2.08
CA LYS A 12 13.15 -24.56 0.76
C LYS A 12 11.82 -25.13 0.28
N CYS A 13 10.69 -24.65 0.81
CA CYS A 13 9.37 -25.02 0.32
C CYS A 13 9.16 -24.64 -1.14
N MET A 14 9.94 -23.66 -1.63
CA MET A 14 9.94 -23.24 -3.04
C MET A 14 10.31 -24.40 -3.97
N ASP A 15 11.26 -25.26 -3.61
CA ASP A 15 11.68 -26.37 -4.45
C ASP A 15 10.55 -27.39 -4.65
N VAL A 16 9.70 -27.55 -3.64
CA VAL A 16 8.52 -28.44 -3.72
C VAL A 16 7.42 -27.84 -4.59
N PHE A 17 7.21 -26.50 -4.53
CA PHE A 17 6.24 -25.83 -5.38
C PHE A 17 6.71 -25.73 -6.84
N LEU A 18 8.02 -25.58 -7.08
CA LEU A 18 8.61 -25.59 -8.42
C LEU A 18 8.61 -26.97 -9.06
N ALA A 19 8.59 -28.04 -8.24
CA ALA A 19 8.43 -29.42 -8.74
C ALA A 19 6.99 -29.76 -9.16
N LEU A 20 5.98 -28.98 -8.73
CA LEU A 20 4.64 -29.03 -9.28
C LEU A 20 4.59 -28.16 -10.55
N ASP A 21 4.01 -28.71 -11.64
CA ASP A 21 3.78 -28.00 -12.92
C ASP A 21 2.76 -26.83 -12.80
N LEU A 22 2.85 -26.03 -11.72
CA LEU A 22 2.01 -24.86 -11.50
C LEU A 22 2.66 -23.63 -12.13
N PRO A 23 1.95 -22.88 -12.97
CA PRO A 23 2.49 -21.64 -13.53
C PRO A 23 2.81 -20.66 -12.40
N ARG A 24 4.03 -20.13 -12.39
CA ARG A 24 4.60 -19.23 -11.36
C ARG A 24 3.69 -18.05 -11.02
N ALA A 25 2.89 -17.60 -11.99
CA ALA A 25 1.91 -16.53 -11.80
C ALA A 25 0.81 -16.91 -10.79
N HIS A 26 0.36 -18.17 -10.77
CA HIS A 26 -0.68 -18.64 -9.85
C HIS A 26 -0.21 -18.63 -8.39
N TYR A 27 1.07 -18.88 -8.14
CA TYR A 27 1.64 -18.79 -6.81
C TYR A 27 1.57 -17.35 -6.26
N ILE A 28 2.03 -16.36 -7.04
CA ILE A 28 2.02 -14.95 -6.62
C ILE A 28 0.58 -14.45 -6.44
N LEU A 29 -0.32 -14.78 -7.38
CA LEU A 29 -1.73 -14.39 -7.26
C LEU A 29 -2.41 -15.04 -6.06
N GLY A 30 -2.12 -16.32 -5.78
CA GLY A 30 -2.61 -17.01 -4.59
C GLY A 30 -2.15 -16.35 -3.29
N LYS A 31 -0.86 -15.98 -3.22
CA LYS A 31 -0.30 -15.24 -2.07
C LYS A 31 -0.94 -13.86 -1.92
N LEU A 32 -1.02 -13.12 -3.02
CA LEU A 32 -1.63 -11.79 -3.03
C LEU A 32 -3.08 -11.83 -2.56
N SER A 33 -3.88 -12.78 -3.09
CA SER A 33 -5.29 -12.95 -2.69
C SER A 33 -5.44 -13.31 -1.21
N GLY A 34 -4.57 -14.17 -0.68
CA GLY A 34 -4.52 -14.51 0.74
C GLY A 34 -4.21 -13.29 1.61
N PHE A 35 -3.25 -12.44 1.20
CA PHE A 35 -2.93 -11.22 1.94
C PHE A 35 -4.00 -10.15 1.82
N MET A 36 -4.67 -10.04 0.68
CA MET A 36 -5.82 -9.15 0.52
C MET A 36 -6.99 -9.58 1.42
N LEU A 37 -7.26 -10.88 1.52
CA LEU A 37 -8.26 -11.39 2.45
C LEU A 37 -7.90 -11.10 3.90
N ALA A 38 -6.65 -11.31 4.30
CA ALA A 38 -6.16 -10.97 5.63
C ALA A 38 -6.26 -9.47 5.91
N ALA A 39 -5.94 -8.61 4.94
CA ALA A 39 -6.10 -7.16 5.03
C ALA A 39 -7.57 -6.77 5.26
N LEU A 40 -8.50 -7.37 4.50
CA LEU A 40 -9.93 -7.13 4.64
C LEU A 40 -10.44 -7.58 6.02
N LEU A 41 -10.06 -8.77 6.48
CA LEU A 41 -10.44 -9.27 7.80
C LEU A 41 -9.90 -8.37 8.91
N THR A 42 -8.65 -7.93 8.80
CA THR A 42 -8.05 -6.99 9.76
C THR A 42 -8.81 -5.66 9.78
N ALA A 43 -9.14 -5.11 8.61
CA ALA A 43 -9.91 -3.88 8.49
C ALA A 43 -11.29 -4.00 9.15
N ILE A 44 -12.00 -5.12 8.93
CA ILE A 44 -13.29 -5.40 9.56
C ILE A 44 -13.16 -5.45 11.09
N ILE A 45 -12.19 -6.21 11.61
CA ILE A 45 -11.99 -6.36 13.07
C ILE A 45 -11.68 -5.00 13.72
N VAL A 46 -10.79 -4.22 13.10
CA VAL A 46 -10.41 -2.90 13.63
C VAL A 46 -11.56 -1.90 13.56
N SER A 47 -12.43 -2.00 12.56
CA SER A 47 -13.57 -1.10 12.40
C SER A 47 -14.79 -1.46 13.26
N LEU A 48 -14.84 -2.66 13.86
CA LEU A 48 -15.99 -3.07 14.67
C LEU A 48 -16.45 -2.02 15.72
N PRO A 49 -15.56 -1.37 16.50
CA PRO A 49 -15.97 -0.35 17.45
C PRO A 49 -16.61 0.89 16.78
N LEU A 50 -16.18 1.21 15.54
CA LEU A 50 -16.65 2.40 14.84
C LEU A 50 -18.10 2.25 14.36
N TRP A 51 -18.55 1.04 14.09
CA TRP A 51 -19.92 0.75 13.68
C TRP A 51 -20.96 1.07 14.78
N TRP A 52 -20.51 1.17 16.04
CA TRP A 52 -21.37 1.55 17.17
C TRP A 52 -21.38 3.07 17.43
N MET A 53 -20.37 3.80 16.92
CA MET A 53 -20.19 5.21 17.26
C MET A 53 -20.45 6.14 16.07
N ALA A 54 -20.31 5.65 14.83
CA ALA A 54 -20.41 6.45 13.62
C ALA A 54 -21.62 6.07 12.79
N GLU A 55 -22.00 6.96 11.85
CA GLU A 55 -23.02 6.67 10.86
C GLU A 55 -22.61 5.45 9.99
N PRO A 56 -23.53 4.51 9.71
CA PRO A 56 -23.19 3.28 8.97
C PRO A 56 -22.50 3.51 7.63
N GLY A 57 -22.87 4.57 6.90
CA GLY A 57 -22.24 4.94 5.63
C GLY A 57 -20.78 5.35 5.79
N ALA A 58 -20.48 6.19 6.77
CA ALA A 58 -19.12 6.64 7.08
C ALA A 58 -18.25 5.49 7.62
N ALA A 59 -18.81 4.65 8.48
CA ALA A 59 -18.13 3.47 9.02
C ALA A 59 -17.76 2.48 7.89
N LEU A 60 -18.65 2.27 6.93
CA LEU A 60 -18.38 1.42 5.77
C LEU A 60 -17.27 1.99 4.88
N GLN A 61 -17.33 3.28 4.53
CA GLN A 61 -16.29 3.95 3.74
C GLN A 61 -14.93 3.86 4.44
N TRP A 62 -14.89 4.11 5.75
CA TRP A 62 -13.67 4.02 6.53
C TRP A 62 -13.09 2.60 6.56
N THR A 63 -13.94 1.58 6.71
CA THR A 63 -13.53 0.16 6.69
C THR A 63 -12.94 -0.22 5.33
N LEU A 64 -13.61 0.18 4.24
CA LEU A 64 -13.13 -0.09 2.88
C LEU A 64 -11.84 0.65 2.57
N ALA A 65 -11.71 1.91 3.00
CA ALA A 65 -10.48 2.68 2.86
C ALA A 65 -9.30 2.02 3.58
N LEU A 66 -9.52 1.57 4.83
CA LEU A 66 -8.49 0.85 5.59
C LEU A 66 -8.12 -0.48 4.93
N ALA A 67 -9.10 -1.23 4.41
CA ALA A 67 -8.84 -2.47 3.69
C ALA A 67 -7.98 -2.24 2.44
N LEU A 68 -8.26 -1.18 1.68
CA LEU A 68 -7.48 -0.80 0.49
C LEU A 68 -6.07 -0.33 0.87
N GLU A 69 -5.92 0.47 1.91
CA GLU A 69 -4.61 0.90 2.43
C GLU A 69 -3.75 -0.33 2.78
N LEU A 70 -4.30 -1.25 3.55
CA LEU A 70 -3.61 -2.49 3.93
C LEU A 70 -3.31 -3.37 2.71
N ALA A 71 -4.19 -3.42 1.72
CA ALA A 71 -3.98 -4.19 0.49
C ALA A 71 -2.82 -3.63 -0.34
N VAL A 72 -2.71 -2.31 -0.50
CA VAL A 72 -1.58 -1.66 -1.20
C VAL A 72 -0.26 -1.96 -0.48
N VAL A 73 -0.23 -1.80 0.84
CA VAL A 73 0.98 -2.09 1.65
C VAL A 73 1.34 -3.57 1.58
N ALA A 74 0.36 -4.47 1.61
CA ALA A 74 0.58 -5.91 1.50
C ALA A 74 1.12 -6.30 0.11
N ALA A 75 0.59 -5.72 -0.96
CA ALA A 75 1.09 -5.93 -2.32
C ALA A 75 2.53 -5.45 -2.46
N PHE A 76 2.86 -4.27 -1.91
CA PHE A 76 4.22 -3.74 -1.92
C PHE A 76 5.18 -4.58 -1.07
N ALA A 77 4.75 -5.05 0.09
CA ALA A 77 5.52 -5.97 0.94
C ALA A 77 5.81 -7.30 0.22
N LEU A 78 4.83 -7.84 -0.52
CA LEU A 78 5.01 -9.04 -1.34
C LEU A 78 6.05 -8.81 -2.44
N PHE A 79 5.98 -7.67 -3.13
CA PHE A 79 6.96 -7.28 -4.14
C PHE A 79 8.36 -7.17 -3.54
N CYS A 80 8.53 -6.46 -2.41
CA CYS A 80 9.82 -6.33 -1.73
C CYS A 80 10.38 -7.69 -1.27
N ALA A 81 9.53 -8.57 -0.73
CA ALA A 81 9.95 -9.90 -0.32
C ALA A 81 10.40 -10.75 -1.51
N ALA A 82 9.70 -10.65 -2.64
CA ALA A 82 10.12 -11.30 -3.88
C ALA A 82 11.44 -10.70 -4.40
N ALA A 83 11.62 -9.37 -4.34
CA ALA A 83 12.80 -8.68 -4.86
C ALA A 83 14.07 -8.94 -4.06
N PHE A 84 14.01 -8.95 -2.74
CA PHE A 84 15.22 -8.98 -1.89
C PHE A 84 15.55 -10.36 -1.31
N ALA A 85 14.63 -11.30 -1.30
CA ALA A 85 14.78 -12.63 -0.67
C ALA A 85 15.23 -12.59 0.81
N GLN A 86 15.37 -11.41 1.42
CA GLN A 86 15.82 -11.17 2.80
C GLN A 86 14.78 -10.32 3.54
N PHE A 87 14.51 -10.66 4.80
CA PHE A 87 13.52 -9.97 5.61
C PHE A 87 13.86 -8.51 5.89
N ALA A 88 15.10 -8.24 6.31
CA ALA A 88 15.49 -6.92 6.78
C ALA A 88 15.34 -5.81 5.73
N PRO A 89 15.94 -5.92 4.51
CA PRO A 89 15.79 -4.87 3.49
C PRO A 89 14.34 -4.76 3.00
N ALA A 90 13.61 -5.86 2.87
CA ALA A 90 12.20 -5.84 2.48
C ALA A 90 11.33 -5.11 3.51
N ALA A 91 11.57 -5.33 4.81
CA ALA A 91 10.87 -4.65 5.89
C ALA A 91 11.16 -3.15 5.92
N VAL A 92 12.44 -2.77 5.85
CA VAL A 92 12.85 -1.35 5.84
C VAL A 92 12.22 -0.61 4.66
N LEU A 93 12.27 -1.20 3.46
CA LEU A 93 11.71 -0.56 2.26
C LEU A 93 10.18 -0.44 2.33
N THR A 94 9.49 -1.45 2.86
CA THR A 94 8.03 -1.42 3.06
C THR A 94 7.63 -0.35 4.07
N LEU A 95 8.35 -0.23 5.18
CA LEU A 95 8.12 0.81 6.18
C LEU A 95 8.42 2.20 5.63
N ALA A 96 9.51 2.36 4.89
CA ALA A 96 9.85 3.62 4.23
C ALA A 96 8.79 4.04 3.21
N PHE A 97 8.32 3.11 2.38
CA PHE A 97 7.22 3.34 1.43
C PHE A 97 5.95 3.80 2.15
N TYR A 98 5.53 3.08 3.19
CA TYR A 98 4.35 3.44 3.96
C TYR A 98 4.48 4.81 4.63
N GLY A 99 5.60 5.06 5.31
CA GLY A 99 5.87 6.33 5.98
C GLY A 99 5.89 7.51 5.00
N LEU A 100 6.51 7.31 3.83
CA LEU A 100 6.58 8.34 2.79
C LEU A 100 5.18 8.61 2.19
N ALA A 101 4.45 7.56 1.81
CA ALA A 101 3.11 7.69 1.22
C ALA A 101 2.11 8.33 2.20
N ARG A 102 2.22 8.03 3.49
CA ARG A 102 1.37 8.62 4.53
C ARG A 102 1.79 10.06 4.88
N GLY A 103 3.10 10.33 4.90
CA GLY A 103 3.67 11.65 5.22
C GLY A 103 3.60 12.67 4.08
N LEU A 104 3.22 12.25 2.89
CA LEU A 104 3.28 13.06 1.67
C LEU A 104 2.45 14.34 1.77
N ALA A 105 1.28 14.30 2.42
CA ALA A 105 0.47 15.50 2.68
C ALA A 105 1.21 16.54 3.53
N GLY A 106 1.93 16.10 4.57
CA GLY A 106 2.76 16.97 5.40
C GLY A 106 3.90 17.61 4.58
N LEU A 107 4.56 16.83 3.74
CA LEU A 107 5.61 17.32 2.86
C LEU A 107 5.08 18.34 1.85
N GLN A 108 3.91 18.11 1.26
CA GLN A 108 3.26 19.05 0.36
C GLN A 108 2.91 20.37 1.06
N LEU A 109 2.35 20.32 2.28
CA LEU A 109 2.07 21.52 3.07
C LEU A 109 3.34 22.30 3.41
N MET A 110 4.42 21.62 3.79
CA MET A 110 5.71 22.28 4.07
C MET A 110 6.33 22.89 2.81
N SER A 111 6.22 22.25 1.67
CA SER A 111 6.72 22.78 0.39
C SER A 111 5.89 23.98 -0.12
N ALA A 112 4.59 24.01 0.20
CA ALA A 112 3.68 25.10 -0.18
C ALA A 112 3.86 26.36 0.68
N HIS A 113 4.25 26.20 1.97
CA HIS A 113 4.39 27.29 2.94
C HIS A 113 5.80 27.31 3.52
N PRO A 114 6.81 27.76 2.76
CA PRO A 114 8.19 27.79 3.23
C PRO A 114 8.37 28.81 4.34
N VAL A 115 9.07 28.39 5.38
CA VAL A 115 9.41 29.23 6.56
C VAL A 115 10.48 30.27 6.23
N SER A 116 11.30 30.03 5.22
CA SER A 116 12.35 30.93 4.75
C SER A 116 11.99 31.52 3.39
N GLY A 117 12.10 32.84 3.28
CA GLY A 117 11.66 33.75 2.21
C GLY A 117 11.56 33.18 0.78
N ALA A 118 10.49 33.54 0.14
CA ALA A 118 10.15 33.16 -1.22
C ALA A 118 11.29 33.49 -2.21
N GLY A 119 11.67 32.49 -3.05
CA GLY A 119 12.50 32.72 -4.23
C GLY A 119 13.83 32.01 -4.29
N SER A 120 14.17 31.08 -3.38
CA SER A 120 15.38 30.28 -3.52
C SER A 120 15.17 29.11 -4.48
N TRP A 121 16.13 28.88 -5.40
CA TRP A 121 16.17 27.74 -6.32
C TRP A 121 15.98 26.38 -5.60
N GLN A 122 16.45 26.30 -4.35
CA GLN A 122 16.25 25.14 -3.47
C GLN A 122 14.78 24.83 -3.22
N GLN A 123 13.96 25.85 -3.12
CA GLN A 123 12.52 25.71 -2.89
C GLN A 123 11.79 25.20 -4.14
N GLU A 124 12.19 25.65 -5.32
CA GLU A 124 11.63 25.14 -6.59
C GLU A 124 11.99 23.67 -6.78
N ILE A 125 13.21 23.27 -6.48
CA ILE A 125 13.64 21.88 -6.55
C ILE A 125 12.88 21.02 -5.53
N SER A 126 12.76 21.47 -4.28
CA SER A 126 12.04 20.71 -3.26
C SER A 126 10.57 20.53 -3.61
N ARG A 127 9.93 21.56 -4.16
CA ARG A 127 8.56 21.50 -4.66
C ARG A 127 8.42 20.50 -5.81
N ALA A 128 9.28 20.61 -6.82
CA ALA A 128 9.28 19.71 -7.96
C ALA A 128 9.50 18.23 -7.56
N LEU A 129 10.38 17.99 -6.58
CA LEU A 129 10.61 16.65 -6.04
C LEU A 129 9.39 16.11 -5.29
N VAL A 130 8.76 16.93 -4.44
CA VAL A 130 7.56 16.53 -3.70
C VAL A 130 6.39 16.28 -4.65
N ASP A 131 6.23 17.10 -5.69
CA ASP A 131 5.19 16.92 -6.70
C ASP A 131 5.43 15.67 -7.55
N ALA A 132 6.68 15.39 -7.93
CA ALA A 132 7.05 14.17 -8.64
C ALA A 132 6.80 12.92 -7.78
N LEU A 133 7.14 12.96 -6.49
CA LEU A 133 6.83 11.89 -5.54
C LEU A 133 5.32 11.68 -5.39
N ALA A 134 4.56 12.78 -5.30
CA ALA A 134 3.10 12.73 -5.20
C ALA A 134 2.43 12.15 -6.45
N TRP A 135 3.05 12.31 -7.61
CA TRP A 135 2.56 11.73 -8.86
C TRP A 135 2.81 10.22 -8.95
N VAL A 136 3.95 9.75 -8.41
CA VAL A 136 4.34 8.33 -8.45
C VAL A 136 3.76 7.53 -7.29
N MET A 137 3.57 8.15 -6.11
CA MET A 137 3.12 7.44 -4.92
C MET A 137 1.60 7.38 -4.79
N PRO A 138 1.03 6.26 -4.29
CA PRO A 138 -0.38 6.22 -3.97
C PRO A 138 -0.71 7.24 -2.87
N ALA A 139 -1.81 7.97 -3.04
CA ALA A 139 -2.24 9.01 -2.12
C ALA A 139 -2.84 8.41 -0.83
N LEU A 140 -2.08 7.56 -0.10
CA LEU A 140 -2.54 6.90 1.13
C LEU A 140 -2.95 7.89 2.22
N HIS A 141 -2.43 9.13 2.16
CA HIS A 141 -2.82 10.18 3.08
C HIS A 141 -4.29 10.61 2.95
N ARG A 142 -4.96 10.29 1.82
CA ARG A 142 -6.39 10.57 1.62
C ARG A 142 -7.29 9.53 2.27
N TRP A 143 -6.75 8.37 2.66
CA TRP A 143 -7.48 7.24 3.23
C TRP A 143 -7.18 7.09 4.72
N PRO A 144 -7.89 6.33 5.42
CA PRO A 144 -9.06 6.61 6.23
C PRO A 144 -8.80 7.82 7.16
N HIS A 145 -9.60 8.86 7.03
CA HIS A 145 -9.55 10.01 7.95
C HIS A 145 -10.56 9.85 9.09
N THR A 146 -10.13 10.21 10.30
CA THR A 146 -11.00 10.27 11.48
C THR A 146 -12.12 11.31 11.33
N ALA A 147 -11.90 12.37 10.53
CA ALA A 147 -12.90 13.38 10.20
C ALA A 147 -14.15 12.78 9.49
N TRP A 148 -14.00 11.67 8.75
CA TRP A 148 -15.14 10.99 8.13
C TRP A 148 -16.14 10.46 9.15
N LEU A 149 -15.66 10.07 10.32
CA LEU A 149 -16.51 9.58 11.42
C LEU A 149 -17.27 10.72 12.12
N ALA A 150 -16.79 11.96 11.95
CA ALA A 150 -17.43 13.18 12.47
C ALA A 150 -18.44 13.82 11.49
N GLY A 151 -18.76 13.14 10.38
CA GLY A 151 -19.73 13.62 9.39
C GLY A 151 -19.11 14.27 8.15
N GLU A 152 -17.78 14.30 8.01
CA GLU A 152 -17.07 14.84 6.87
C GLU A 152 -16.70 13.74 5.82
N ALA A 153 -17.51 12.68 5.74
CA ALA A 153 -17.28 11.59 4.81
C ALA A 153 -17.41 12.09 3.36
N PRO A 154 -16.51 11.67 2.45
CA PRO A 154 -16.59 12.08 1.04
C PRO A 154 -17.83 11.51 0.37
N ALA A 155 -18.27 12.18 -0.70
CA ALA A 155 -19.32 11.62 -1.56
C ALA A 155 -18.87 10.24 -2.11
N TRP A 156 -19.79 9.31 -2.25
CA TRP A 156 -19.50 7.94 -2.73
C TRP A 156 -18.77 7.90 -4.07
N MET A 157 -19.03 8.85 -4.96
CA MET A 157 -18.35 8.95 -6.25
C MET A 157 -16.88 9.32 -6.07
N ALA A 158 -16.56 10.26 -5.19
CA ALA A 158 -15.17 10.65 -4.90
C ALA A 158 -14.43 9.48 -4.24
N PHE A 159 -15.05 8.82 -3.28
CA PHE A 159 -14.51 7.61 -2.66
C PHE A 159 -14.24 6.50 -3.67
N ALA A 160 -15.17 6.26 -4.63
CA ALA A 160 -15.00 5.25 -5.67
C ALA A 160 -13.81 5.54 -6.59
N MET A 161 -13.56 6.82 -6.91
CA MET A 161 -12.40 7.22 -7.71
C MET A 161 -11.08 6.97 -6.97
N ASP A 162 -11.02 7.32 -5.69
CA ASP A 162 -9.85 7.05 -4.85
C ASP A 162 -9.63 5.52 -4.68
N ALA A 163 -10.70 4.74 -4.50
CA ALA A 163 -10.65 3.29 -4.41
C ALA A 163 -10.16 2.66 -5.72
N LEU A 164 -10.62 3.15 -6.87
CA LEU A 164 -10.16 2.69 -8.19
C LEU A 164 -8.67 2.95 -8.35
N GLN A 165 -8.19 4.15 -7.96
CA GLN A 165 -6.76 4.45 -7.97
C GLN A 165 -5.97 3.46 -7.13
N GLY A 166 -6.43 3.10 -5.93
CA GLY A 166 -5.79 2.11 -5.08
C GLY A 166 -5.71 0.73 -5.71
N LEU A 167 -6.80 0.27 -6.34
CA LEU A 167 -6.82 -1.00 -7.05
C LEU A 167 -5.84 -1.02 -8.23
N VAL A 168 -5.72 0.09 -8.97
CA VAL A 168 -4.73 0.22 -10.04
C VAL A 168 -3.32 0.10 -9.49
N TYR A 169 -2.99 0.71 -8.34
CA TYR A 169 -1.68 0.55 -7.71
C TYR A 169 -1.43 -0.90 -7.28
N VAL A 170 -2.40 -1.58 -6.69
CA VAL A 170 -2.26 -3.00 -6.34
C VAL A 170 -1.98 -3.84 -7.59
N ALA A 171 -2.70 -3.60 -8.70
CA ALA A 171 -2.50 -4.32 -9.96
C ALA A 171 -1.11 -4.04 -10.56
N LEU A 172 -0.64 -2.79 -10.54
CA LEU A 172 0.70 -2.42 -11.03
C LEU A 172 1.81 -3.08 -10.20
N ILE A 173 1.70 -3.05 -8.87
CA ILE A 173 2.69 -3.67 -7.98
C ILE A 173 2.67 -5.20 -8.14
N ALA A 174 1.49 -5.80 -8.28
CA ALA A 174 1.35 -7.23 -8.53
C ALA A 174 1.99 -7.65 -9.87
N THR A 175 1.77 -6.88 -10.92
CA THR A 175 2.41 -7.14 -12.22
C THR A 175 3.92 -6.96 -12.16
N ALA A 176 4.42 -5.95 -11.45
CA ALA A 176 5.86 -5.78 -11.22
C ALA A 176 6.46 -6.97 -10.46
N ALA A 177 5.78 -7.46 -9.42
CA ALA A 177 6.20 -8.65 -8.67
C ALA A 177 6.23 -9.90 -9.56
N MET A 178 5.25 -10.07 -10.45
CA MET A 178 5.22 -11.18 -11.40
C MET A 178 6.38 -11.13 -12.41
N ILE A 179 6.69 -9.94 -12.92
CA ILE A 179 7.79 -9.75 -13.89
C ILE A 179 9.13 -10.03 -13.22
N ASP A 180 9.35 -9.52 -11.99
CA ASP A 180 10.59 -9.76 -11.26
C ASP A 180 10.77 -11.25 -10.94
N PHE A 181 9.71 -11.91 -10.50
CA PHE A 181 9.73 -13.35 -10.21
C PHE A 181 9.96 -14.20 -11.46
N HIS A 182 9.51 -13.76 -12.65
CA HIS A 182 9.72 -14.48 -13.92
C HIS A 182 11.17 -14.34 -14.42
N ARG A 183 11.83 -13.23 -14.08
CA ARG A 183 13.23 -12.95 -14.47
C ARG A 183 14.26 -13.69 -13.63
N ARG A 184 13.87 -14.20 -12.47
CA ARG A 184 14.76 -14.99 -11.62
C ARG A 184 14.82 -16.42 -12.17
N GLU A 185 15.96 -16.77 -12.74
CA GLU A 185 16.32 -18.14 -13.02
C GLU A 185 16.73 -18.80 -11.68
N PHE A 186 15.91 -19.72 -11.19
CA PHE A 186 16.23 -20.59 -10.07
C PHE A 186 16.84 -21.88 -10.58
#